data_604710f61717833fe75beefbaef3ba94
#
_entry.id   604710f61717833fe75beefbaef3ba94
#
_cell.length_a   1.000
_cell.length_b   1.000
_cell.length_c   1.000
_cell.angle_alpha   90.00
_cell.angle_beta   90.00
_cell.angle_gamma   90.00
#
_symmetry.space_group_name_H-M   'P 1'
#
loop_
_entity.id
_entity.type
_entity.pdbx_description
1 polymer ?
#
loop_
_entity_poly.entity_id
_entity_poly.type
_entity_poly.pdbx_seq_one_letter_code
_entity_poly.pdbx_strand_id
1 'polypeptide(L)'
;MVDSIVIENDGMFTETTYESVEAVTALSKEEIIEKVKNAGVVGMGGAGFPTHVKLSPKEPDKIEYIIANCAECEPYLTSDYRRMLENPEELIGGMKI
;
A
#
# COMPACT_ATOMS: atom_id res chain seq x y z
N MET A 1 -6.23 7.54 30.24
CA MET A 1 -5.92 6.12 29.95
C MET A 1 -5.95 6.02 28.45
N VAL A 2 -4.91 5.52 27.82
CA VAL A 2 -4.85 5.37 26.37
C VAL A 2 -5.08 3.89 26.07
N ASP A 3 -6.02 3.58 25.19
CA ASP A 3 -6.26 2.20 24.77
C ASP A 3 -5.02 1.70 24.02
N SER A 4 -4.47 0.58 24.47
CA SER A 4 -3.24 0.04 23.92
C SER A 4 -3.38 -1.47 23.70
N ILE A 5 -2.81 -1.96 22.61
CA ILE A 5 -2.66 -3.40 22.39
C ILE A 5 -1.27 -3.78 22.89
N VAL A 6 -1.22 -4.73 23.80
CA VAL A 6 0.03 -5.28 24.32
C VAL A 6 0.29 -6.60 23.61
N ILE A 7 1.43 -6.71 22.95
CA ILE A 7 1.87 -7.91 22.24
C ILE A 7 3.10 -8.44 22.96
N GLU A 8 3.02 -9.67 23.46
CA GLU A 8 4.16 -10.41 24.00
C GLU A 8 4.69 -11.35 22.92
N ASN A 9 5.97 -11.17 22.56
CA ASN A 9 6.60 -12.00 21.54
C ASN A 9 6.93 -13.38 22.14
N ASP A 10 6.61 -14.45 21.45
CA ASP A 10 6.90 -15.83 21.85
C ASP A 10 8.36 -16.24 21.64
N GLY A 11 9.18 -15.39 21.02
CA GLY A 11 10.58 -15.63 20.71
C GLY A 11 10.82 -16.58 19.53
N MET A 12 9.77 -17.06 18.88
CA MET A 12 9.88 -18.03 17.78
C MET A 12 10.17 -17.37 16.43
N PHE A 13 9.80 -16.08 16.26
CA PHE A 13 9.97 -15.30 15.02
C PHE A 13 9.42 -16.02 13.78
N THR A 14 8.34 -16.76 13.95
CA THR A 14 7.69 -17.47 12.84
C THR A 14 7.15 -16.48 11.83
N GLU A 15 7.63 -16.57 10.60
CA GLU A 15 7.16 -15.72 9.50
C GLU A 15 5.83 -16.25 8.95
N THR A 16 4.94 -15.33 8.62
CA THR A 16 3.70 -15.66 7.92
C THR A 16 4.00 -15.87 6.43
N THR A 17 3.58 -17.00 5.89
CA THR A 17 3.65 -17.24 4.45
C THR A 17 2.49 -16.56 3.74
N TYR A 18 2.79 -15.81 2.68
CA TYR A 18 1.78 -15.21 1.83
C TYR A 18 1.66 -15.99 0.52
N GLU A 19 0.43 -16.18 0.06
CA GLU A 19 0.21 -16.68 -1.28
C GLU A 19 0.65 -15.63 -2.30
N SER A 20 1.68 -15.96 -3.08
CA SER A 20 2.09 -15.11 -4.20
C SER A 20 1.05 -15.21 -5.32
N VAL A 21 0.73 -14.09 -5.92
CA VAL A 21 -0.09 -14.03 -7.12
C VAL A 21 0.82 -14.01 -8.34
N GLU A 22 0.77 -15.04 -9.18
CA GLU A 22 1.63 -15.14 -10.38
C GLU A 22 1.37 -14.01 -11.38
N ALA A 23 0.11 -13.55 -11.50
CA ALA A 23 -0.25 -12.44 -12.36
C ALA A 23 -1.37 -11.61 -11.73
N VAL A 24 -1.06 -10.39 -11.31
CA VAL A 24 -2.05 -9.45 -10.78
C VAL A 24 -3.13 -9.13 -11.80
N THR A 25 -2.79 -9.14 -13.09
CA THR A 25 -3.71 -8.92 -14.19
C THR A 25 -4.80 -9.99 -14.34
N ALA A 26 -4.65 -11.13 -13.67
CA ALA A 26 -5.65 -12.20 -13.66
C ALA A 26 -6.72 -11.99 -12.57
N LEU A 27 -6.51 -11.05 -11.64
CA LEU A 27 -7.44 -10.76 -10.56
C LEU A 27 -8.48 -9.73 -10.98
N SER A 28 -9.69 -9.89 -10.46
CA SER A 28 -10.70 -8.84 -10.53
C SER A 28 -10.34 -7.67 -9.62
N LYS A 29 -10.95 -6.53 -9.87
CA LYS A 29 -10.80 -5.30 -9.06
C LYS A 29 -11.15 -5.55 -7.59
N GLU A 30 -12.23 -6.27 -7.36
CA GLU A 30 -12.72 -6.62 -6.03
C GLU A 30 -11.73 -7.53 -5.29
N GLU A 31 -11.16 -8.51 -5.97
CA GLU A 31 -10.16 -9.40 -5.39
C GLU A 31 -8.87 -8.66 -5.02
N ILE A 32 -8.44 -7.70 -5.84
CA ILE A 32 -7.28 -6.85 -5.53
C ILE A 32 -7.56 -6.02 -4.27
N ILE A 33 -8.71 -5.35 -4.21
CA ILE A 33 -9.10 -4.53 -3.06
C ILE A 33 -9.17 -5.37 -1.78
N GLU A 34 -9.73 -6.58 -1.86
CA GLU A 34 -9.82 -7.48 -0.72
C GLU A 34 -8.44 -7.97 -0.26
N LYS A 35 -7.54 -8.31 -1.18
CA LYS A 35 -6.16 -8.67 -0.84
C LYS A 35 -5.42 -7.51 -0.14
N VAL A 36 -5.55 -6.29 -0.65
CA VAL A 36 -4.97 -5.08 -0.03
C VAL A 36 -5.52 -4.86 1.38
N LYS A 37 -6.83 -5.07 1.57
CA LYS A 37 -7.49 -4.97 2.87
C LYS A 37 -6.98 -6.01 3.86
N ASN A 38 -6.92 -7.28 3.43
CA ASN A 38 -6.49 -8.40 4.26
C ASN A 38 -5.00 -8.32 4.60
N ALA A 39 -4.19 -7.76 3.71
CA ALA A 39 -2.78 -7.46 3.97
C ALA A 39 -2.56 -6.27 4.93
N GLY A 40 -3.61 -5.55 5.31
CA GLY A 40 -3.52 -4.42 6.23
C GLY A 40 -2.74 -3.22 5.70
N VAL A 41 -2.70 -3.05 4.37
CA VAL A 41 -1.94 -1.95 3.76
C VAL A 41 -2.60 -0.61 4.06
N VAL A 42 -1.84 0.28 4.65
CA VAL A 42 -2.28 1.63 5.05
C VAL A 42 -1.23 2.67 4.63
N GLY A 43 -1.64 3.93 4.57
CA GLY A 43 -0.71 5.04 4.33
C GLY A 43 0.28 5.19 5.48
N MET A 44 1.58 5.26 5.17
CA MET A 44 2.67 5.31 6.16
C MET A 44 3.27 6.71 6.34
N GLY A 45 2.83 7.69 5.55
CA GLY A 45 3.31 9.07 5.62
C GLY A 45 2.49 9.99 6.53
N GLY A 46 1.58 9.45 7.35
CA GLY A 46 0.74 10.30 8.21
C GLY A 46 -0.37 9.53 8.93
N ALA A 47 -1.62 9.81 8.59
CA ALA A 47 -2.81 9.36 9.31
C ALA A 47 -3.10 7.84 9.25
N GLY A 48 -2.31 7.05 8.56
CA GLY A 48 -2.54 5.61 8.44
C GLY A 48 -3.83 5.27 7.66
N PHE A 49 -4.18 6.06 6.65
CA PHE A 49 -5.42 5.87 5.92
C PHE A 49 -5.44 4.52 5.18
N PRO A 50 -6.50 3.72 5.32
CA PRO A 50 -6.56 2.40 4.70
C PRO A 50 -6.56 2.47 3.17
N THR A 51 -5.60 1.79 2.54
CA THR A 51 -5.43 1.83 1.08
C THR A 51 -6.61 1.23 0.34
N HIS A 52 -7.22 0.15 0.86
CA HIS A 52 -8.40 -0.45 0.24
C HIS A 52 -9.60 0.51 0.15
N VAL A 53 -9.74 1.45 1.11
CA VAL A 53 -10.77 2.49 1.06
C VAL A 53 -10.45 3.51 -0.03
N LYS A 54 -9.18 3.88 -0.17
CA LYS A 54 -8.71 4.78 -1.24
C LYS A 54 -8.94 4.18 -2.64
N LEU A 55 -8.80 2.86 -2.77
CA LEU A 55 -9.03 2.13 -4.03
C LEU A 55 -10.53 1.89 -4.33
N SER A 56 -11.41 2.27 -3.42
CA SER A 56 -12.87 2.09 -3.55
C SER A 56 -13.61 3.43 -3.56
N PRO A 57 -13.34 4.32 -4.54
CA PRO A 57 -14.03 5.59 -4.63
C PRO A 57 -15.51 5.38 -4.98
N LYS A 58 -16.38 6.29 -4.52
CA LYS A 58 -17.84 6.19 -4.76
C LYS A 58 -18.23 6.26 -6.24
N GLU A 59 -17.44 6.99 -7.03
CA GLU A 59 -17.71 7.25 -8.46
C GLU A 59 -16.43 6.99 -9.27
N PRO A 60 -16.01 5.72 -9.44
CA PRO A 60 -14.76 5.38 -10.12
C PRO A 60 -14.74 5.85 -11.57
N ASP A 61 -15.89 5.86 -12.25
CA ASP A 61 -15.99 6.26 -13.65
C ASP A 61 -15.75 7.76 -13.90
N LYS A 62 -15.73 8.57 -12.83
CA LYS A 62 -15.39 9.99 -12.90
C LYS A 62 -13.91 10.29 -12.72
N ILE A 63 -13.10 9.27 -12.43
CA ILE A 63 -11.66 9.42 -12.25
C ILE A 63 -10.99 9.34 -13.62
N GLU A 64 -10.44 10.45 -14.08
CA GLU A 64 -9.74 10.53 -15.36
C GLU A 64 -8.22 10.38 -15.20
N TYR A 65 -7.69 10.71 -14.02
CA TYR A 65 -6.25 10.71 -13.77
C TYR A 65 -5.91 10.05 -12.43
N ILE A 66 -4.83 9.29 -12.43
CA ILE A 66 -4.18 8.79 -11.22
C ILE A 66 -2.80 9.47 -11.15
N ILE A 67 -2.53 10.14 -10.04
CA ILE A 67 -1.30 10.89 -9.81
C ILE A 67 -0.56 10.28 -8.63
N ALA A 68 0.66 9.80 -8.87
CA ALA A 68 1.58 9.46 -7.80
C ALA A 68 2.28 10.74 -7.34
N ASN A 69 1.99 11.18 -6.13
CA ASN A 69 2.71 12.29 -5.51
C ASN A 69 3.99 11.75 -4.89
N CYS A 70 5.12 12.04 -5.53
CA CYS A 70 6.46 11.64 -5.09
C CYS A 70 7.27 12.84 -4.58
N ALA A 71 6.61 13.92 -4.17
CA ALA A 71 7.27 15.04 -3.52
C ALA A 71 7.55 14.70 -2.06
N GLU A 72 8.79 14.95 -1.63
CA GLU A 72 9.18 14.72 -0.24
C GLU A 72 8.37 15.57 0.73
N CYS A 73 8.01 15.00 1.87
CA CYS A 73 7.24 15.70 2.90
C CYS A 73 8.04 16.78 3.62
N GLU A 74 9.36 16.62 3.70
CA GLU A 74 10.26 17.43 4.50
C GLU A 74 11.57 17.73 3.76
N PRO A 75 12.18 18.93 4.01
CA PRO A 75 13.50 19.23 3.49
C PRO A 75 14.54 18.18 3.88
N TYR A 76 15.49 17.92 3.00
CA TYR A 76 16.57 16.96 3.17
C TYR A 76 16.16 15.46 3.21
N LEU A 77 14.89 15.11 3.12
CA LEU A 77 14.46 13.74 2.85
C LEU A 77 14.66 13.43 1.36
N THR A 78 15.09 12.20 1.08
CA THR A 78 15.33 11.72 -0.28
C THR A 78 14.78 10.30 -0.51
N SER A 79 13.90 9.84 0.37
CA SER A 79 13.35 8.48 0.32
C SER A 79 12.48 8.24 -0.92
N ASP A 80 11.61 9.19 -1.25
CA ASP A 80 10.74 9.10 -2.42
C ASP A 80 11.55 9.24 -3.71
N TYR A 81 12.49 10.18 -3.74
CA TYR A 81 13.42 10.36 -4.85
C TYR A 81 14.24 9.08 -5.12
N ARG A 82 14.81 8.49 -4.08
CA ARG A 82 15.57 7.24 -4.18
C ARG A 82 14.69 6.08 -4.67
N ARG A 83 13.46 5.99 -4.16
CA ARG A 83 12.51 4.98 -4.60
C ARG A 83 12.21 5.08 -6.11
N MET A 84 12.00 6.29 -6.62
CA MET A 84 11.80 6.52 -8.04
C MET A 84 13.01 6.09 -8.89
N LEU A 85 14.23 6.30 -8.39
CA LEU A 85 15.45 5.94 -9.10
C LEU A 85 15.79 4.46 -9.01
N GLU A 86 15.61 3.86 -7.85
CA GLU A 86 16.06 2.49 -7.57
C GLU A 86 15.02 1.43 -7.96
N ASN A 87 13.73 1.74 -7.82
CA ASN A 87 12.64 0.81 -8.06
C ASN A 87 11.51 1.40 -8.93
N PRO A 88 11.81 2.03 -10.09
CA PRO A 88 10.79 2.68 -10.92
C PRO A 88 9.74 1.69 -11.43
N GLU A 89 10.14 0.46 -11.68
CA GLU A 89 9.27 -0.60 -12.20
C GLU A 89 8.19 -1.00 -11.18
N GLU A 90 8.55 -1.07 -9.90
CA GLU A 90 7.60 -1.35 -8.82
C GLU A 90 6.58 -0.21 -8.67
N LEU A 91 7.07 1.04 -8.73
CA LEU A 91 6.21 2.22 -8.65
C LEU A 91 5.19 2.24 -9.81
N ILE A 92 5.67 2.10 -11.03
CA ILE A 92 4.82 2.09 -12.23
C ILE A 92 3.90 0.86 -12.23
N GLY A 93 4.40 -0.28 -11.78
CA GLY A 93 3.61 -1.49 -11.61
C GLY A 93 2.44 -1.27 -10.66
N GLY A 94 2.69 -0.70 -9.49
CA GLY A 94 1.66 -0.36 -8.51
C GLY A 94 0.61 0.63 -9.03
N MET A 95 1.01 1.59 -9.87
CA MET A 95 0.08 2.53 -10.49
C MET A 95 -0.84 1.90 -11.56
N LYS A 96 -0.45 0.76 -12.12
CA LYS A 96 -1.24 0.06 -13.15
C LYS A 96 -2.27 -0.91 -12.55
N ILE A 97 -2.13 -1.24 -11.30
CA ILE A 97 -3.07 -2.06 -10.52
C ILE A 97 -4.29 -1.24 -10.12
#